data_211a23ba647da3704ed3fc6df6a9dcc4
#
_entry.id   211a23ba647da3704ed3fc6df6a9dcc4
#
_cell.length_a   1.000
_cell.length_b   1.000
_cell.length_c   1.000
_cell.angle_alpha   90.00
_cell.angle_beta   90.00
_cell.angle_gamma   90.00
#
_symmetry.space_group_name_H-M   'P 1'
#
loop_
_entity.id
_entity.type
_entity.pdbx_description
1 polymer ?
#
loop_
_entity_poly.entity_id
_entity_poly.type
_entity_poly.pdbx_seq_one_letter_code
_entity_poly.pdbx_strand_id
1 'polypeptide(L)'
;MNAIQTDAAINPGNSGGPLVDMSGNVIGINSAIASLSSSSSSEGGSIGVGFAIPIDQAKRIAQEIIDTGKATHAVLGASVGDATQGDNSLLTVGAKVADVTAGSGAEKAGLKSGDVITKLGSQNVDSADALIAAVRSAAPNSQVDVTYTRGTQTNTITVTLGSASAN
;
A
#
# COMPACT_ATOMS: atom_id res chain seq x y z
N MET A 1 4.99 -0.14 1.01
CA MET A 1 4.66 -1.15 -0.03
C MET A 1 3.92 -2.28 0.66
N ASN A 2 2.78 -2.72 0.14
CA ASN A 2 2.13 -3.93 0.65
C ASN A 2 2.79 -5.13 -0.05
N ALA A 3 3.74 -5.78 0.60
CA ALA A 3 4.54 -6.85 0.03
C ALA A 3 4.67 -8.00 1.02
N ILE A 4 4.85 -9.20 0.51
CA ILE A 4 5.22 -10.36 1.32
C ILE A 4 6.70 -10.22 1.63
N GLN A 5 7.03 -10.16 2.92
CA GLN A 5 8.41 -10.24 3.38
C GLN A 5 8.80 -11.70 3.53
N THR A 6 10.00 -12.04 3.08
CA THR A 6 10.55 -13.40 3.15
C THR A 6 12.03 -13.37 3.55
N ASP A 7 12.45 -14.40 4.25
CA ASP A 7 13.86 -14.71 4.56
C ASP A 7 14.50 -15.65 3.52
N ALA A 8 13.73 -16.09 2.51
CA ALA A 8 14.27 -16.84 1.39
C ALA A 8 15.39 -16.03 0.70
N ALA A 9 16.41 -16.73 0.21
CA ALA A 9 17.58 -16.10 -0.41
C ALA A 9 17.24 -15.46 -1.77
N ILE A 10 16.74 -14.22 -1.72
CA ILE A 10 16.49 -13.41 -2.92
C ILE A 10 17.78 -12.68 -3.30
N ASN A 11 18.30 -13.00 -4.47
CA ASN A 11 19.53 -12.43 -5.02
C ASN A 11 19.27 -11.78 -6.38
N PRO A 12 20.18 -10.96 -6.91
CA PRO A 12 20.10 -10.46 -8.28
C PRO A 12 19.90 -11.62 -9.25
N GLY A 13 18.90 -11.49 -10.16
CA GLY A 13 18.45 -12.54 -11.07
C GLY A 13 17.18 -13.26 -10.65
N ASN A 14 16.80 -13.22 -9.38
CA ASN A 14 15.53 -13.83 -8.91
C ASN A 14 14.32 -12.91 -9.13
N SER A 15 14.51 -11.63 -9.45
CA SER A 15 13.43 -10.67 -9.69
C SER A 15 12.55 -11.10 -10.86
N GLY A 16 11.22 -11.07 -10.67
CA GLY A 16 10.24 -11.57 -11.64
C GLY A 16 9.98 -13.08 -11.52
N GLY A 17 10.80 -13.82 -10.79
CA GLY A 17 10.56 -15.24 -10.49
C GLY A 17 9.50 -15.42 -9.39
N PRO A 18 8.94 -16.65 -9.27
CA PRO A 18 7.90 -16.93 -8.28
C PRO A 18 8.48 -17.10 -6.87
N LEU A 19 7.75 -16.62 -5.88
CA LEU A 19 7.87 -17.06 -4.49
C LEU A 19 6.85 -18.17 -4.29
N VAL A 20 7.30 -19.36 -3.85
CA VAL A 20 6.44 -20.53 -3.69
C VAL A 20 6.38 -20.96 -2.22
N ASP A 21 5.24 -21.52 -1.82
CA ASP A 21 5.08 -22.15 -0.51
C ASP A 21 5.59 -23.62 -0.51
N MET A 22 5.56 -24.26 0.65
CA MET A 22 5.98 -25.64 0.82
C MET A 22 5.11 -26.67 0.05
N SER A 23 3.94 -26.26 -0.43
CA SER A 23 3.02 -27.06 -1.24
C SER A 23 3.23 -26.84 -2.75
N GLY A 24 4.19 -25.97 -3.13
CA GLY A 24 4.46 -25.64 -4.53
C GLY A 24 3.52 -24.58 -5.12
N ASN A 25 2.67 -23.93 -4.32
CA ASN A 25 1.82 -22.85 -4.81
C ASN A 25 2.62 -21.57 -4.95
N VAL A 26 2.40 -20.80 -6.02
CA VAL A 26 2.95 -19.47 -6.16
C VAL A 26 2.18 -18.51 -5.25
N ILE A 27 2.86 -17.92 -4.28
CA ILE A 27 2.28 -16.95 -3.32
C ILE A 27 2.67 -15.51 -3.62
N GLY A 28 3.72 -15.29 -4.43
CA GLY A 28 4.16 -13.96 -4.81
C GLY A 28 5.12 -13.96 -6.00
N ILE A 29 5.45 -12.76 -6.47
CA ILE A 29 6.46 -12.50 -7.50
C ILE A 29 7.59 -11.69 -6.86
N ASN A 30 8.81 -12.21 -6.91
CA ASN A 30 10.00 -11.57 -6.34
C ASN A 30 10.25 -10.20 -6.99
N SER A 31 10.40 -9.16 -6.20
CA SER A 31 10.51 -7.78 -6.72
C SER A 31 11.73 -7.04 -6.22
N ALA A 32 12.07 -7.13 -4.93
CA ALA A 32 13.10 -6.32 -4.33
C ALA A 32 13.83 -7.07 -3.21
N ILE A 33 15.05 -6.62 -2.92
CA ILE A 33 15.82 -7.01 -1.74
C ILE A 33 16.14 -5.78 -0.91
N ALA A 34 16.19 -5.92 0.40
CA ALA A 34 16.83 -4.92 1.24
C ALA A 34 18.34 -5.12 1.15
N SER A 35 19.07 -4.07 0.73
CA SER A 35 20.53 -4.08 0.64
C SER A 35 21.11 -3.03 1.58
N LEU A 36 22.13 -3.41 2.34
CA LEU A 36 22.88 -2.50 3.23
C LEU A 36 24.03 -1.76 2.52
N SER A 37 24.32 -2.11 1.26
CA SER A 37 25.44 -1.50 0.56
C SER A 37 25.06 -0.17 -0.08
N SER A 38 25.52 0.92 0.52
CA SER A 38 25.52 2.28 -0.03
C SER A 38 26.74 2.59 -0.92
N SER A 39 27.59 1.60 -1.18
CA SER A 39 28.80 1.76 -2.01
C SER A 39 28.68 0.98 -3.31
N SER A 40 28.91 1.68 -4.41
CA SER A 40 28.75 1.29 -5.81
C SER A 40 29.72 0.21 -6.34
N SER A 41 30.33 -0.62 -5.49
CA SER A 41 31.38 -1.56 -5.88
C SER A 41 31.27 -2.98 -5.30
N SER A 42 30.20 -3.33 -4.58
CA SER A 42 29.98 -4.72 -4.17
C SER A 42 28.60 -5.19 -4.60
N GLU A 43 28.50 -6.32 -5.27
CA GLU A 43 27.25 -7.03 -5.50
C GLU A 43 26.64 -7.33 -4.13
N GLY A 44 25.68 -6.48 -3.71
CA GLY A 44 24.98 -6.65 -2.44
C GLY A 44 24.15 -7.93 -2.49
N GLY A 45 24.65 -8.97 -1.84
CA GLY A 45 23.90 -10.20 -1.62
C GLY A 45 22.70 -9.95 -0.70
N SER A 46 21.78 -10.89 -0.67
CA SER A 46 20.64 -10.87 0.25
C SER A 46 21.12 -10.84 1.69
N ILE A 47 20.62 -9.89 2.47
CA ILE A 47 20.81 -9.81 3.92
C ILE A 47 19.74 -10.61 4.68
N GLY A 48 19.03 -11.53 4.00
CA GLY A 48 17.95 -12.32 4.59
C GLY A 48 16.61 -11.59 4.66
N VAL A 49 16.45 -10.49 3.91
CA VAL A 49 15.18 -9.79 3.79
C VAL A 49 14.88 -9.54 2.31
N GLY A 50 13.89 -10.24 1.80
CA GLY A 50 13.35 -10.09 0.45
C GLY A 50 11.89 -9.65 0.48
N PHE A 51 11.42 -9.10 -0.63
CA PHE A 51 10.04 -8.66 -0.80
C PHE A 51 9.46 -9.22 -2.11
N ALA A 52 8.25 -9.75 -2.02
CA ALA A 52 7.51 -10.24 -3.17
C ALA A 52 6.14 -9.55 -3.27
N ILE A 53 5.70 -9.29 -4.48
CA ILE A 53 4.36 -8.79 -4.78
C ILE A 53 3.39 -9.94 -4.53
N PRO A 54 2.33 -9.77 -3.72
CA PRO A 54 1.33 -10.82 -3.49
C PRO A 54 0.71 -11.32 -4.79
N ILE A 55 0.56 -12.64 -4.92
CA ILE A 55 0.12 -13.25 -6.19
C ILE A 55 -1.27 -12.78 -6.63
N ASP A 56 -2.18 -12.54 -5.70
CA ASP A 56 -3.53 -12.05 -6.03
C ASP A 56 -3.48 -10.65 -6.65
N GLN A 57 -2.59 -9.79 -6.17
CA GLN A 57 -2.36 -8.47 -6.76
C GLN A 57 -1.73 -8.58 -8.14
N ALA A 58 -0.70 -9.41 -8.30
CA ALA A 58 -0.05 -9.63 -9.58
C ALA A 58 -1.02 -10.20 -10.62
N LYS A 59 -1.82 -11.21 -10.24
CA LYS A 59 -2.84 -11.81 -11.10
C LYS A 59 -3.90 -10.81 -11.54
N ARG A 60 -4.43 -10.00 -10.61
CA ARG A 60 -5.43 -8.97 -10.93
C ARG A 60 -4.90 -7.98 -11.96
N ILE A 61 -3.69 -7.44 -11.73
CA ILE A 61 -3.07 -6.46 -12.62
C ILE A 61 -2.76 -7.07 -13.99
N ALA A 62 -2.21 -8.29 -14.02
CA ALA A 62 -1.92 -8.98 -15.27
C ALA A 62 -3.19 -9.24 -16.09
N GLN A 63 -4.27 -9.69 -15.43
CA GLN A 63 -5.56 -9.90 -16.11
C GLN A 63 -6.12 -8.60 -16.67
N GLU A 64 -6.05 -7.50 -15.91
CA GLU A 64 -6.51 -6.20 -16.36
C GLU A 64 -5.73 -5.70 -17.59
N ILE A 65 -4.40 -5.90 -17.62
CA ILE A 65 -3.56 -5.55 -18.78
C ILE A 65 -3.93 -6.42 -19.98
N ILE A 66 -4.18 -7.72 -19.81
CA ILE A 66 -4.59 -8.62 -20.88
C ILE A 66 -5.94 -8.18 -21.48
N ASP A 67 -6.90 -7.83 -20.61
CA ASP A 67 -8.27 -7.53 -21.04
C ASP A 67 -8.40 -6.12 -21.64
N THR A 68 -7.62 -5.15 -21.14
CA THR A 68 -7.82 -3.72 -21.44
C THR A 68 -6.59 -2.99 -22.01
N GLY A 69 -5.43 -3.64 -21.98
CA GLY A 69 -4.15 -3.04 -22.36
C GLY A 69 -3.59 -2.04 -21.34
N LYS A 70 -4.25 -1.84 -20.18
CA LYS A 70 -3.86 -0.85 -19.18
C LYS A 70 -4.07 -1.40 -17.78
N ALA A 71 -3.23 -0.96 -16.84
CA ALA A 71 -3.44 -1.22 -15.42
C ALA A 71 -4.07 -0.01 -14.75
N THR A 72 -4.93 -0.27 -13.76
CA THR A 72 -5.49 0.76 -12.89
C THR A 72 -5.09 0.50 -11.44
N HIS A 73 -5.14 1.53 -10.63
CA HIS A 73 -4.96 1.41 -9.20
C HIS A 73 -6.09 2.12 -8.45
N ALA A 74 -6.36 1.63 -7.25
CA ALA A 74 -7.37 2.25 -6.41
C ALA A 74 -6.90 3.61 -5.88
N VAL A 75 -7.85 4.52 -5.74
CA VAL A 75 -7.64 5.85 -5.14
C VAL A 75 -8.71 6.11 -4.08
N LEU A 76 -8.30 6.73 -2.99
CA LEU A 76 -9.22 7.14 -1.92
C LEU A 76 -9.99 8.40 -2.29
N GLY A 77 -9.34 9.29 -3.06
CA GLY A 77 -9.88 10.59 -3.42
C GLY A 77 -9.66 11.64 -2.33
N ALA A 78 -8.55 11.55 -1.64
CA ALA A 78 -8.08 12.55 -0.67
C ALA A 78 -6.58 12.72 -0.82
N SER A 79 -6.09 13.94 -0.59
CA SER A 79 -4.68 14.22 -0.37
C SER A 79 -4.35 14.05 1.11
N VAL A 80 -3.22 13.42 1.40
CA VAL A 80 -2.83 13.09 2.76
C VAL A 80 -1.38 13.46 3.03
N GLY A 81 -1.08 13.78 4.28
CA GLY A 81 0.26 13.95 4.81
C GLY A 81 0.42 13.16 6.11
N ASP A 82 1.62 13.13 6.66
CA ASP A 82 1.85 12.46 7.93
C ASP A 82 1.16 13.20 9.09
N ALA A 83 0.51 12.44 9.97
CA ALA A 83 0.04 12.94 11.25
C ALA A 83 1.12 12.66 12.29
N THR A 84 1.65 13.72 12.92
CA THR A 84 2.68 13.62 13.96
C THR A 84 2.11 13.78 15.35
N GLN A 85 2.72 13.18 16.36
CA GLN A 85 2.31 13.29 17.74
C GLN A 85 3.08 14.44 18.43
N GLY A 86 2.36 15.50 18.80
CA GLY A 86 2.92 16.66 19.48
C GLY A 86 3.96 17.42 18.63
N ASP A 87 4.94 18.03 19.29
CA ASP A 87 6.03 18.77 18.63
C ASP A 87 7.12 17.86 18.04
N ASN A 88 6.99 16.53 18.19
CA ASN A 88 7.97 15.58 17.68
C ASN A 88 7.55 15.07 16.31
N SER A 89 8.08 15.69 15.24
CA SER A 89 7.83 15.32 13.86
C SER A 89 8.39 13.93 13.44
N LEU A 90 9.11 13.26 14.33
CA LEU A 90 9.66 11.92 14.07
C LEU A 90 8.69 10.78 14.41
N LEU A 91 7.62 11.07 15.18
CA LEU A 91 6.62 10.07 15.54
C LEU A 91 5.34 10.30 14.73
N THR A 92 5.16 9.52 13.69
CA THR A 92 3.92 9.50 12.90
C THR A 92 2.90 8.58 13.55
N VAL A 93 1.64 9.02 13.59
CA VAL A 93 0.53 8.29 14.23
C VAL A 93 -0.61 7.96 13.25
N GLY A 94 -0.41 8.23 11.98
CA GLY A 94 -1.40 7.99 10.94
C GLY A 94 -1.24 8.90 9.73
N ALA A 95 -2.20 8.84 8.83
CA ALA A 95 -2.29 9.69 7.64
C ALA A 95 -3.34 10.80 7.86
N LYS A 96 -2.91 12.05 7.93
CA LYS A 96 -3.78 13.21 8.08
C LYS A 96 -4.35 13.62 6.72
N VAL A 97 -5.67 13.68 6.61
CA VAL A 97 -6.35 14.20 5.43
C VAL A 97 -6.11 15.70 5.33
N ALA A 98 -5.43 16.14 4.28
CA ALA A 98 -5.20 17.54 3.98
C ALA A 98 -6.38 18.11 3.20
N ASP A 99 -6.84 17.40 2.16
CA ASP A 99 -7.98 17.80 1.34
C ASP A 99 -8.75 16.58 0.83
N VAL A 100 -10.03 16.76 0.50
CA VAL A 100 -10.92 15.71 -0.02
C VAL A 100 -11.41 16.13 -1.40
N THR A 101 -11.19 15.27 -2.38
CA THR A 101 -11.61 15.51 -3.77
C THR A 101 -13.13 15.43 -3.90
N ALA A 102 -13.74 16.46 -4.48
CA ALA A 102 -15.18 16.49 -4.72
C ALA A 102 -15.65 15.31 -5.61
N GLY A 103 -16.77 14.70 -5.26
CA GLY A 103 -17.33 13.54 -5.96
C GLY A 103 -16.64 12.22 -5.68
N SER A 104 -15.55 12.21 -4.91
CA SER A 104 -14.78 11.00 -4.58
C SER A 104 -15.49 10.08 -3.60
N GLY A 105 -14.95 8.85 -3.46
CA GLY A 105 -15.41 7.92 -2.44
C GLY A 105 -15.17 8.44 -1.02
N ALA A 106 -14.07 9.16 -0.79
CA ALA A 106 -13.77 9.79 0.49
C ALA A 106 -14.82 10.82 0.89
N GLU A 107 -15.22 11.72 -0.04
CA GLU A 107 -16.26 12.71 0.22
C GLU A 107 -17.61 12.06 0.50
N LYS A 108 -18.03 11.12 -0.37
CA LYS A 108 -19.30 10.39 -0.23
C LYS A 108 -19.42 9.64 1.09
N ALA A 109 -18.29 9.14 1.61
CA ALA A 109 -18.22 8.46 2.89
C ALA A 109 -18.15 9.42 4.08
N GLY A 110 -17.94 10.72 3.86
CA GLY A 110 -17.96 11.74 4.91
C GLY A 110 -16.59 12.02 5.56
N LEU A 111 -15.49 11.64 4.91
CA LEU A 111 -14.15 12.09 5.30
C LEU A 111 -14.02 13.60 5.11
N LYS A 112 -13.25 14.23 5.99
CA LYS A 112 -13.02 15.69 5.99
C LYS A 112 -11.55 16.01 6.20
N SER A 113 -11.14 17.17 5.74
CA SER A 113 -9.84 17.74 6.10
C SER A 113 -9.66 17.77 7.62
N GLY A 114 -8.49 17.36 8.07
CA GLY A 114 -8.13 17.24 9.49
C GLY A 114 -8.38 15.88 10.11
N ASP A 115 -9.08 14.95 9.44
CA ASP A 115 -9.19 13.55 9.90
C ASP A 115 -7.83 12.88 9.86
N VAL A 116 -7.54 12.02 10.85
CA VAL A 116 -6.33 11.21 10.88
C VAL A 116 -6.71 9.75 10.69
N ILE A 117 -6.36 9.20 9.54
CA ILE A 117 -6.64 7.79 9.20
C ILE A 117 -5.59 6.92 9.89
N THR A 118 -6.05 5.92 10.64
CA THR A 118 -5.21 5.00 11.42
C THR A 118 -5.31 3.55 10.99
N LYS A 119 -6.37 3.19 10.21
CA LYS A 119 -6.51 1.85 9.61
C LYS A 119 -7.21 1.91 8.26
N LEU A 120 -6.85 0.97 7.38
CA LEU A 120 -7.55 0.65 6.14
C LEU A 120 -7.83 -0.86 6.11
N GLY A 121 -9.10 -1.26 6.26
CA GLY A 121 -9.47 -2.65 6.50
C GLY A 121 -8.78 -3.19 7.76
N SER A 122 -8.05 -4.28 7.62
CA SER A 122 -7.26 -4.87 8.72
C SER A 122 -5.86 -4.26 8.87
N GLN A 123 -5.41 -3.42 7.94
CA GLN A 123 -4.05 -2.87 7.93
C GLN A 123 -3.96 -1.61 8.80
N ASN A 124 -2.96 -1.56 9.68
CA ASN A 124 -2.63 -0.33 10.39
C ASN A 124 -1.99 0.69 9.44
N VAL A 125 -2.33 1.95 9.64
CA VAL A 125 -1.80 3.09 8.91
C VAL A 125 -1.09 3.98 9.91
N ASP A 126 0.23 4.02 9.83
CA ASP A 126 1.11 4.81 10.70
C ASP A 126 1.66 6.07 10.00
N SER A 127 1.51 6.17 8.67
CA SER A 127 2.01 7.25 7.85
C SER A 127 1.17 7.47 6.59
N ALA A 128 1.35 8.60 5.90
CA ALA A 128 0.72 8.87 4.60
C ALA A 128 1.15 7.81 3.55
N ASP A 129 2.43 7.45 3.53
CA ASP A 129 2.95 6.45 2.60
C ASP A 129 2.35 5.06 2.85
N ALA A 130 2.13 4.68 4.11
CA ALA A 130 1.46 3.44 4.47
C ALA A 130 0.01 3.42 3.96
N LEU A 131 -0.73 4.52 4.10
CA LEU A 131 -2.08 4.63 3.55
C LEU A 131 -2.09 4.53 2.02
N ILE A 132 -1.22 5.26 1.34
CA ILE A 132 -1.10 5.23 -0.12
C ILE A 132 -0.81 3.80 -0.60
N ALA A 133 0.12 3.12 0.05
CA ALA A 133 0.45 1.73 -0.27
C ALA A 133 -0.74 0.78 -0.05
N ALA A 134 -1.45 0.92 1.07
CA ALA A 134 -2.62 0.12 1.39
C ALA A 134 -3.76 0.34 0.38
N VAL A 135 -4.06 1.59 0.03
CA VAL A 135 -5.08 1.93 -0.98
C VAL A 135 -4.71 1.36 -2.34
N ARG A 136 -3.46 1.52 -2.79
CA ARG A 136 -2.99 1.02 -4.10
C ARG A 136 -3.00 -0.51 -4.21
N SER A 137 -2.90 -1.22 -3.09
CA SER A 137 -2.98 -2.68 -3.06
C SER A 137 -4.41 -3.21 -3.19
N ALA A 138 -5.39 -2.40 -2.81
CA ALA A 138 -6.80 -2.74 -2.93
C ALA A 138 -7.25 -2.76 -4.40
N ALA A 139 -8.37 -3.43 -4.68
CA ALA A 139 -8.97 -3.41 -6.00
C ALA A 139 -9.68 -2.06 -6.24
N PRO A 140 -9.55 -1.46 -7.44
CA PRO A 140 -10.38 -0.32 -7.83
C PRO A 140 -11.87 -0.62 -7.67
N ASN A 141 -12.64 0.37 -7.26
CA ASN A 141 -14.09 0.29 -7.04
C ASN A 141 -14.51 -0.68 -5.92
N SER A 142 -13.58 -1.23 -5.14
CA SER A 142 -13.91 -2.04 -3.96
C SER A 142 -14.32 -1.16 -2.79
N GLN A 143 -15.08 -1.75 -1.86
CA GLN A 143 -15.40 -1.15 -0.59
C GLN A 143 -14.37 -1.55 0.46
N VAL A 144 -13.95 -0.59 1.27
CA VAL A 144 -12.98 -0.81 2.35
C VAL A 144 -13.35 0.03 3.56
N ASP A 145 -13.17 -0.55 4.74
CA ASP A 145 -13.40 0.15 6.00
C ASP A 145 -12.21 1.06 6.31
N VAL A 146 -12.48 2.31 6.60
CA VAL A 146 -11.51 3.33 6.98
C VAL A 146 -11.77 3.72 8.42
N THR A 147 -10.81 3.43 9.31
CA THR A 147 -10.84 3.91 10.69
C THR A 147 -10.03 5.19 10.78
N TYR A 148 -10.63 6.24 11.31
CA TYR A 148 -10.01 7.54 11.46
C TYR A 148 -10.37 8.19 12.80
N THR A 149 -9.55 9.13 13.22
CA THR A 149 -9.78 9.97 14.40
C THR A 149 -10.13 11.39 13.94
N ARG A 150 -11.22 11.93 14.47
CA ARG A 150 -11.65 13.33 14.30
C ARG A 150 -11.75 13.96 15.67
N GLY A 151 -10.83 14.90 15.98
CA GLY A 151 -10.65 15.39 17.34
C GLY A 151 -10.23 14.25 18.27
N THR A 152 -11.03 13.95 19.27
CA THR A 152 -10.79 12.84 20.23
C THR A 152 -11.58 11.57 19.93
N GLN A 153 -12.42 11.57 18.88
CA GLN A 153 -13.30 10.45 18.57
C GLN A 153 -12.71 9.60 17.46
N THR A 154 -12.70 8.28 17.68
CA THR A 154 -12.36 7.30 16.65
C THR A 154 -13.65 6.78 16.01
N ASN A 155 -13.68 6.78 14.68
CA ASN A 155 -14.83 6.37 13.88
C ASN A 155 -14.36 5.40 12.79
N THR A 156 -15.26 4.54 12.33
CA THR A 156 -15.04 3.68 11.18
C THR A 156 -16.17 3.90 10.18
N ILE A 157 -15.80 4.07 8.91
CA ILE A 157 -16.72 4.27 7.80
C ILE A 157 -16.31 3.37 6.63
N THR A 158 -17.27 2.94 5.83
CA THR A 158 -16.98 2.19 4.61
C THR A 158 -16.86 3.16 3.43
N VAL A 159 -15.73 3.10 2.74
CA VAL A 159 -15.42 3.94 1.57
C VAL A 159 -15.38 3.08 0.32
N THR A 160 -16.08 3.51 -0.75
CA THR A 160 -15.89 2.93 -2.07
C THR A 160 -14.70 3.62 -2.73
N LEU A 161 -13.62 2.87 -2.98
CA LEU A 161 -12.43 3.39 -3.64
C LEU A 161 -12.73 3.76 -5.09
N GLY A 162 -12.08 4.78 -5.61
CA GLY A 162 -12.11 5.13 -7.02
C GLY A 162 -11.07 4.33 -7.82
N SER A 163 -10.97 4.65 -9.12
CA SER A 163 -9.99 4.07 -10.03
C SER A 163 -9.22 5.18 -10.74
N ALA A 164 -7.91 5.03 -10.84
CA ALA A 164 -7.04 5.87 -11.65
C ALA A 164 -6.14 5.00 -12.53
N SER A 165 -5.89 5.45 -13.76
CA SER A 165 -4.95 4.77 -14.65
C SER A 165 -3.54 4.85 -14.09
N ALA A 166 -2.79 3.76 -14.17
CA ALA A 166 -1.35 3.80 -13.97
C ALA A 166 -0.72 4.47 -15.18
N ASN A 167 -0.02 5.59 -14.96
CA ASN A 167 0.76 6.27 -15.97
C ASN A 167 2.08 5.53 -16.19
#